data_eeb13a9c31858218cb4a907411db10c8
#
_entry.id   eeb13a9c31858218cb4a907411db10c8
#
_cell.length_a   1.000
_cell.length_b   1.000
_cell.length_c   1.000
_cell.angle_alpha   90.00
_cell.angle_beta   90.00
_cell.angle_gamma   90.00
#
_symmetry.space_group_name_H-M   'P 1'
#
loop_
_entity.id
_entity.type
_entity.pdbx_description
1 polymer ?
#
loop_
_entity_poly.entity_id
_entity_poly.type
_entity_poly.pdbx_seq_one_letter_code
_entity_poly.pdbx_strand_id
1 'polypeptide(L)'
;MRNPVRNALRHHAARTVAATALASAVLTGGITAPGAHADTQLASAEAAPATDPASAAPDLPREVSGRRAALMHRAVQRAKIAAVAQLRAKIVKLAKAQVGDSYRAGRTGPDAFDCSGLTSYVYKHAAGIDLPRVSYSQWRKVKRVRYRDSQPGDLVFYFRGGAHHVGIYIGNGKMVNAVNPSKGVRISPITGSWYSRAYSGMGRIIQPA
;
A
#
# COMPACT_ATOMS: atom_id res chain seq x y z
N MET A 1 15.35 32.46 -1.64
CA MET A 1 16.41 31.75 -2.38
C MET A 1 16.14 30.25 -2.28
N ARG A 2 15.91 29.56 -3.39
CA ARG A 2 15.59 28.13 -3.43
C ARG A 2 16.91 27.34 -3.40
N ASN A 3 17.05 26.40 -2.48
CA ASN A 3 18.27 25.61 -2.32
C ASN A 3 18.33 24.53 -3.44
N PRO A 4 19.28 24.61 -4.39
CA PRO A 4 19.36 23.72 -5.55
C PRO A 4 19.62 22.26 -5.21
N VAL A 5 20.18 21.96 -4.04
CA VAL A 5 20.49 20.60 -3.58
C VAL A 5 19.21 19.81 -3.25
N ARG A 6 18.11 20.47 -2.83
CA ARG A 6 16.82 19.81 -2.56
C ARG A 6 16.10 19.35 -3.83
N ASN A 7 16.30 20.04 -4.94
CA ASN A 7 15.63 19.69 -6.21
C ASN A 7 16.21 18.41 -6.83
N ALA A 8 17.52 18.21 -6.76
CA ALA A 8 18.18 17.03 -7.31
C ALA A 8 17.76 15.72 -6.63
N LEU A 9 17.58 15.73 -5.30
CA LEU A 9 17.13 14.55 -4.53
C LEU A 9 15.65 14.17 -4.77
N ARG A 10 14.80 15.13 -5.19
CA ARG A 10 13.38 14.88 -5.46
C ARG A 10 13.14 14.16 -6.79
N HIS A 11 13.94 14.44 -7.81
CA HIS A 11 13.80 13.80 -9.11
C HIS A 11 14.32 12.35 -9.13
N HIS A 12 15.23 11.98 -8.23
CA HIS A 12 15.71 10.60 -8.12
C HIS A 12 14.77 9.68 -7.33
N ALA A 13 14.00 10.21 -6.37
CA ALA A 13 13.04 9.38 -5.60
C ALA A 13 11.81 8.93 -6.41
N ALA A 14 11.50 9.61 -7.51
CA ALA A 14 10.37 9.26 -8.38
C ALA A 14 10.71 8.22 -9.46
N ARG A 15 11.98 7.86 -9.65
CA ARG A 15 12.44 7.03 -10.77
C ARG A 15 12.83 5.59 -10.43
N THR A 16 12.77 5.17 -9.18
CA THR A 16 13.15 3.80 -8.79
C THR A 16 11.97 3.04 -8.16
N VAL A 17 10.90 2.88 -8.92
CA VAL A 17 10.01 1.73 -8.79
C VAL A 17 10.14 0.94 -10.09
N ALA A 18 11.30 0.34 -10.29
CA ALA A 18 11.45 -0.71 -11.28
C ALA A 18 10.77 -1.97 -10.73
N ALA A 19 9.75 -2.41 -11.43
CA ALA A 19 9.10 -3.67 -11.22
C ALA A 19 10.11 -4.81 -11.46
N THR A 20 10.49 -5.52 -10.42
CA THR A 20 11.09 -6.85 -10.55
C THR A 20 9.98 -7.85 -10.85
N ALA A 21 9.70 -8.05 -12.13
CA ALA A 21 8.93 -9.18 -12.62
C ALA A 21 9.80 -10.44 -12.46
N LEU A 22 9.40 -11.35 -11.59
CA LEU A 22 9.94 -12.71 -11.55
C LEU A 22 9.38 -13.46 -12.76
N ALA A 23 10.21 -13.61 -13.78
CA ALA A 23 9.96 -14.49 -14.91
C ALA A 23 10.21 -15.93 -14.47
N SER A 24 9.15 -16.73 -14.35
CA SER A 24 9.25 -18.18 -14.25
C SER A 24 9.52 -18.74 -15.65
N ALA A 25 10.73 -19.20 -15.88
CA ALA A 25 11.09 -19.93 -17.10
C ALA A 25 10.59 -21.37 -16.98
N VAL A 26 9.59 -21.73 -17.79
CA VAL A 26 9.21 -23.12 -18.05
C VAL A 26 10.11 -23.62 -19.17
N LEU A 27 11.00 -24.53 -18.84
CA LEU A 27 11.78 -25.29 -19.84
C LEU A 27 10.91 -26.39 -20.40
N THR A 28 10.44 -26.24 -21.64
CA THR A 28 9.93 -27.33 -22.46
C THR A 28 11.07 -27.86 -23.36
N GLY A 29 11.68 -28.94 -22.93
CA GLY A 29 12.63 -29.67 -23.75
C GLY A 29 11.91 -30.64 -24.68
N GLY A 30 11.85 -30.31 -25.96
CA GLY A 30 11.46 -31.25 -27.01
C GLY A 30 12.65 -32.10 -27.45
N ILE A 31 12.51 -33.42 -27.39
CA ILE A 31 13.46 -34.36 -27.97
C ILE A 31 12.73 -35.14 -29.08
N THR A 32 13.17 -34.94 -30.31
CA THR A 32 12.77 -35.72 -31.47
C THR A 32 13.55 -37.01 -31.50
N ALA A 33 12.85 -38.14 -31.67
CA ALA A 33 13.43 -39.45 -31.94
C ALA A 33 13.35 -39.79 -33.45
N PRO A 34 14.32 -40.48 -34.04
CA PRO A 34 14.09 -41.21 -35.27
C PRO A 34 13.84 -42.70 -35.01
N GLY A 35 12.98 -43.29 -35.81
CA GLY A 35 12.51 -44.65 -35.72
C GLY A 35 13.51 -45.73 -36.13
N ALA A 36 13.24 -46.93 -35.66
CA ALA A 36 13.67 -48.18 -36.31
C ALA A 36 12.65 -49.28 -35.96
N HIS A 37 12.17 -49.92 -37.01
CA HIS A 37 11.34 -51.10 -36.96
C HIS A 37 12.19 -52.36 -36.59
N ALA A 38 11.61 -53.24 -35.79
CA ALA A 38 11.92 -54.65 -35.83
C ALA A 38 10.84 -55.46 -35.10
N ASP A 39 10.47 -56.57 -35.81
CA ASP A 39 9.37 -57.48 -35.52
C ASP A 39 9.54 -58.38 -34.31
N THR A 40 8.37 -58.90 -33.89
CA THR A 40 8.10 -60.30 -33.46
C THR A 40 8.58 -60.78 -32.09
N GLN A 41 7.70 -61.00 -31.14
CA GLN A 41 7.23 -62.38 -30.80
C GLN A 41 6.27 -62.34 -29.58
N LEU A 42 5.19 -63.11 -29.80
CA LEU A 42 4.21 -63.46 -28.76
C LEU A 42 4.88 -64.37 -27.70
N ALA A 43 4.78 -63.97 -26.45
CA ALA A 43 4.87 -64.90 -25.30
C ALA A 43 3.84 -64.52 -24.27
N SER A 44 2.86 -65.34 -24.11
CA SER A 44 1.87 -65.32 -23.03
C SER A 44 2.61 -65.51 -21.70
N ALA A 45 2.49 -64.52 -20.81
CA ALA A 45 2.86 -64.70 -19.41
C ALA A 45 1.74 -64.12 -18.56
N GLU A 46 1.19 -64.94 -17.79
CA GLU A 46 0.32 -64.98 -16.65
C GLU A 46 0.22 -63.65 -15.85
N ALA A 47 -1.02 -63.23 -15.65
CA ALA A 47 -1.37 -62.03 -14.88
C ALA A 47 -1.08 -62.23 -13.40
N ALA A 48 -0.09 -61.48 -12.89
CA ALA A 48 0.05 -61.22 -11.46
C ALA A 48 -0.88 -60.05 -11.05
N PRO A 49 -1.50 -60.05 -9.89
CA PRO A 49 -2.42 -58.98 -9.48
C PRO A 49 -1.67 -57.69 -9.26
N ALA A 50 -2.10 -56.67 -9.97
CA ALA A 50 -1.61 -55.27 -9.78
C ALA A 50 -1.95 -54.80 -8.38
N THR A 51 -0.98 -54.78 -7.52
CA THR A 51 -1.05 -54.00 -6.27
C THR A 51 -0.98 -52.53 -6.64
N ASP A 52 -2.09 -51.84 -6.42
CA ASP A 52 -2.28 -50.42 -6.65
C ASP A 52 -1.36 -49.60 -5.69
N PRO A 53 -0.39 -48.79 -6.19
CA PRO A 53 0.46 -48.00 -5.30
C PRO A 53 -0.16 -46.68 -4.89
N ALA A 54 -1.49 -46.54 -4.94
CA ALA A 54 -2.19 -45.32 -4.65
C ALA A 54 -2.86 -45.37 -3.27
N SER A 55 -2.11 -45.63 -2.19
CA SER A 55 -2.61 -45.35 -0.86
C SER A 55 -1.53 -45.41 0.21
N ALA A 56 -0.70 -44.38 0.30
CA ALA A 56 0.02 -44.09 1.54
C ALA A 56 0.52 -42.64 1.54
N ALA A 57 -0.39 -41.69 1.41
CA ALA A 57 -0.14 -40.39 2.00
C ALA A 57 -0.37 -40.56 3.51
N PRO A 58 0.59 -40.24 4.41
CA PRO A 58 0.35 -40.36 5.83
C PRO A 58 -0.76 -39.40 6.22
N ASP A 59 -1.86 -39.95 6.71
CA ASP A 59 -2.99 -39.20 7.24
C ASP A 59 -2.51 -38.50 8.51
N LEU A 60 -2.10 -37.21 8.33
CA LEU A 60 -1.65 -36.38 9.45
C LEU A 60 -2.83 -36.23 10.41
N PRO A 61 -2.63 -36.51 11.72
CA PRO A 61 -3.69 -36.36 12.71
C PRO A 61 -4.40 -35.01 12.54
N ARG A 62 -5.74 -35.00 12.52
CA ARG A 62 -6.60 -33.82 12.35
C ARG A 62 -6.19 -32.63 13.24
N GLU A 63 -5.68 -32.90 14.45
CA GLU A 63 -5.13 -31.86 15.34
C GLU A 63 -3.90 -31.16 14.82
N VAL A 64 -2.98 -31.88 14.20
CA VAL A 64 -1.73 -31.28 13.61
C VAL A 64 -2.10 -30.42 12.42
N SER A 65 -3.04 -30.85 11.59
CA SER A 65 -3.57 -30.09 10.46
C SER A 65 -4.25 -28.79 10.94
N GLY A 66 -5.09 -28.85 11.97
CA GLY A 66 -5.76 -27.68 12.54
C GLY A 66 -4.80 -26.66 13.15
N ARG A 67 -3.80 -27.12 13.90
CA ARG A 67 -2.76 -26.24 14.47
C ARG A 67 -1.94 -25.56 13.40
N ARG A 68 -1.56 -26.28 12.33
CA ARG A 68 -0.82 -25.73 11.20
C ARG A 68 -1.64 -24.66 10.45
N ALA A 69 -2.91 -24.91 10.19
CA ALA A 69 -3.81 -23.96 9.56
C ALA A 69 -3.97 -22.68 10.40
N ALA A 70 -4.14 -22.81 11.71
CA ALA A 70 -4.23 -21.67 12.62
C ALA A 70 -2.93 -20.84 12.65
N LEU A 71 -1.76 -21.48 12.64
CA LEU A 71 -0.46 -20.78 12.57
C LEU A 71 -0.30 -20.02 11.25
N MET A 72 -0.64 -20.67 10.12
CA MET A 72 -0.62 -20.03 8.79
C MET A 72 -1.56 -18.83 8.73
N HIS A 73 -2.80 -18.99 9.24
CA HIS A 73 -3.74 -17.86 9.30
C HIS A 73 -3.18 -16.68 10.10
N ARG A 74 -2.62 -16.93 11.28
CA ARG A 74 -1.98 -15.89 12.11
C ARG A 74 -0.79 -15.23 11.41
N ALA A 75 0.03 -16.01 10.69
CA ALA A 75 1.16 -15.49 9.94
C ALA A 75 0.68 -14.55 8.80
N VAL A 76 -0.34 -14.95 8.05
CA VAL A 76 -0.95 -14.11 7.00
C VAL A 76 -1.51 -12.82 7.58
N GLN A 77 -2.23 -12.87 8.69
CA GLN A 77 -2.77 -11.66 9.33
C GLN A 77 -1.66 -10.73 9.82
N ARG A 78 -0.60 -11.27 10.43
CA ARG A 78 0.57 -10.45 10.82
C ARG A 78 1.25 -9.81 9.62
N ALA A 79 1.41 -10.53 8.50
CA ALA A 79 1.97 -9.99 7.27
C ALA A 79 1.11 -8.85 6.69
N LYS A 80 -0.22 -9.00 6.68
CA LYS A 80 -1.16 -7.94 6.25
C LYS A 80 -1.03 -6.69 7.13
N ILE A 81 -0.98 -6.84 8.44
CA ILE A 81 -0.82 -5.71 9.38
C ILE A 81 0.52 -5.01 9.14
N ALA A 82 1.61 -5.76 8.98
CA ALA A 82 2.93 -5.21 8.70
C ALA A 82 2.97 -4.46 7.36
N ALA A 83 2.35 -4.99 6.31
CA ALA A 83 2.27 -4.32 5.01
C ALA A 83 1.52 -2.98 5.09
N VAL A 84 0.40 -2.94 5.82
CA VAL A 84 -0.34 -1.70 6.07
C VAL A 84 0.50 -0.68 6.84
N ALA A 85 1.23 -1.12 7.87
CA ALA A 85 2.13 -0.25 8.64
C ALA A 85 3.25 0.34 7.77
N GLN A 86 3.87 -0.46 6.90
CA GLN A 86 4.88 0.00 5.95
C GLN A 86 4.31 1.02 4.96
N LEU A 87 3.10 0.78 4.44
CA LEU A 87 2.45 1.70 3.52
C LEU A 87 2.15 3.05 4.18
N ARG A 88 1.68 3.05 5.43
CA ARG A 88 1.49 4.26 6.24
C ARG A 88 2.79 5.01 6.48
N ALA A 89 3.88 4.30 6.77
CA ALA A 89 5.20 4.90 6.92
C ALA A 89 5.68 5.59 5.64
N LYS A 90 5.43 5.00 4.45
CA LYS A 90 5.73 5.62 3.14
C LYS A 90 4.93 6.90 2.94
N ILE A 91 3.63 6.92 3.26
CA ILE A 91 2.78 8.11 3.18
C ILE A 91 3.33 9.22 4.06
N VAL A 92 3.62 8.94 5.33
CA VAL A 92 4.17 9.92 6.27
C VAL A 92 5.52 10.45 5.80
N LYS A 93 6.40 9.58 5.32
CA LYS A 93 7.71 9.95 4.77
C LYS A 93 7.57 10.90 3.60
N LEU A 94 6.71 10.56 2.63
CA LEU A 94 6.49 11.40 1.45
C LEU A 94 5.83 12.74 1.81
N ALA A 95 4.84 12.73 2.72
CA ALA A 95 4.21 13.96 3.21
C ALA A 95 5.23 14.91 3.84
N LYS A 96 6.10 14.39 4.72
CA LYS A 96 7.17 15.18 5.35
C LYS A 96 8.18 15.72 4.33
N ALA A 97 8.43 15.01 3.25
CA ALA A 97 9.35 15.45 2.19
C ALA A 97 8.81 16.67 1.42
N GLN A 98 7.49 16.94 1.45
CA GLN A 98 6.90 18.12 0.81
C GLN A 98 6.94 19.37 1.72
N VAL A 99 7.40 19.26 2.95
CA VAL A 99 7.50 20.42 3.86
C VAL A 99 8.45 21.46 3.29
N GLY A 100 7.97 22.70 3.21
CA GLY A 100 8.67 23.82 2.60
C GLY A 100 8.29 24.09 1.15
N ASP A 101 7.42 23.27 0.53
CA ASP A 101 6.89 23.54 -0.79
C ASP A 101 5.89 24.70 -0.76
N SER A 102 5.70 25.34 -1.89
CA SER A 102 4.80 26.48 -2.03
C SER A 102 3.34 26.03 -1.96
N TYR A 103 2.46 26.91 -1.44
CA TYR A 103 1.04 26.76 -1.62
C TYR A 103 0.60 27.46 -2.91
N ARG A 104 -0.26 26.82 -3.68
CA ARG A 104 -0.99 27.42 -4.80
C ARG A 104 -2.32 26.72 -4.98
N ALA A 105 -3.40 27.48 -4.98
CA ALA A 105 -4.76 26.95 -5.20
C ALA A 105 -4.81 26.17 -6.52
N GLY A 106 -5.51 25.03 -6.51
CA GLY A 106 -5.65 24.16 -7.69
C GLY A 106 -4.44 23.30 -8.03
N ARG A 107 -3.31 23.40 -7.31
CA ARG A 107 -2.11 22.61 -7.62
C ARG A 107 -2.04 21.30 -6.83
N THR A 108 -1.47 20.29 -7.53
CA THR A 108 -1.32 18.90 -7.03
C THR A 108 0.14 18.43 -7.00
N GLY A 109 1.09 19.36 -7.04
CA GLY A 109 2.53 19.06 -7.00
C GLY A 109 3.18 19.04 -8.39
N PRO A 110 4.48 18.72 -8.46
CA PRO A 110 5.36 18.41 -7.32
C PRO A 110 5.87 19.64 -6.55
N ASP A 111 5.87 20.85 -7.14
CA ASP A 111 6.52 22.04 -6.57
C ASP A 111 5.57 22.95 -5.78
N ALA A 112 4.27 22.77 -5.96
CA ALA A 112 3.26 23.56 -5.30
C ALA A 112 1.97 22.75 -5.08
N PHE A 113 1.30 23.00 -3.98
CA PHE A 113 0.12 22.26 -3.56
C PHE A 113 -0.96 23.17 -3.00
N ASP A 114 -2.23 22.83 -3.20
CA ASP A 114 -3.27 23.15 -2.22
C ASP A 114 -3.45 21.98 -1.23
N CYS A 115 -4.34 22.14 -0.25
CA CYS A 115 -4.49 21.17 0.84
C CYS A 115 -4.88 19.76 0.34
N SER A 116 -5.86 19.65 -0.52
CA SER A 116 -6.33 18.38 -1.08
C SER A 116 -5.45 17.86 -2.21
N GLY A 117 -4.77 18.75 -2.93
CA GLY A 117 -3.74 18.39 -3.90
C GLY A 117 -2.54 17.72 -3.27
N LEU A 118 -2.10 18.22 -2.11
CA LEU A 118 -1.04 17.57 -1.33
C LEU A 118 -1.42 16.16 -0.90
N THR A 119 -2.61 15.98 -0.36
CA THR A 119 -3.07 14.64 0.06
C THR A 119 -3.20 13.68 -1.12
N SER A 120 -3.77 14.14 -2.24
CA SER A 120 -3.88 13.34 -3.47
C SER A 120 -2.51 12.92 -4.01
N TYR A 121 -1.58 13.86 -4.08
CA TYR A 121 -0.21 13.59 -4.52
C TYR A 121 0.47 12.52 -3.65
N VAL A 122 0.43 12.71 -2.34
CA VAL A 122 1.10 11.81 -1.40
C VAL A 122 0.49 10.41 -1.45
N TYR A 123 -0.83 10.28 -1.47
CA TYR A 123 -1.47 8.96 -1.54
C TYR A 123 -1.24 8.27 -2.87
N LYS A 124 -1.25 9.01 -3.98
CA LYS A 124 -0.94 8.46 -5.31
C LYS A 124 0.49 7.90 -5.38
N HIS A 125 1.46 8.71 -4.97
CA HIS A 125 2.88 8.34 -5.14
C HIS A 125 3.42 7.40 -4.05
N ALA A 126 2.85 7.41 -2.83
CA ALA A 126 3.28 6.51 -1.77
C ALA A 126 2.53 5.18 -1.73
N ALA A 127 1.26 5.17 -2.18
CA ALA A 127 0.34 4.06 -1.98
C ALA A 127 -0.36 3.59 -3.27
N GLY A 128 -0.22 4.30 -4.39
CA GLY A 128 -0.95 4.01 -5.63
C GLY A 128 -2.45 4.30 -5.54
N ILE A 129 -2.89 5.09 -4.54
CA ILE A 129 -4.30 5.35 -4.28
C ILE A 129 -4.69 6.71 -4.83
N ASP A 130 -5.66 6.74 -5.73
CA ASP A 130 -6.24 7.98 -6.24
C ASP A 130 -7.30 8.51 -5.28
N LEU A 131 -7.06 9.71 -4.75
CA LEU A 131 -8.03 10.44 -3.94
C LEU A 131 -8.80 11.44 -4.81
N PRO A 132 -10.07 11.74 -4.47
CA PRO A 132 -10.80 12.83 -5.11
C PRO A 132 -10.06 14.16 -5.00
N ARG A 133 -10.26 15.04 -6.01
CA ARG A 133 -9.51 16.30 -6.11
C ARG A 133 -9.73 17.26 -4.95
N VAL A 134 -10.94 17.33 -4.41
CA VAL A 134 -11.31 18.32 -3.39
C VAL A 134 -11.52 17.70 -2.02
N SER A 135 -11.22 18.45 -0.97
CA SER A 135 -11.27 17.98 0.43
C SER A 135 -12.65 17.45 0.84
N TYR A 136 -13.73 18.08 0.39
CA TYR A 136 -15.10 17.60 0.65
C TYR A 136 -15.35 16.19 0.08
N SER A 137 -14.92 15.93 -1.14
CA SER A 137 -15.06 14.59 -1.74
C SER A 137 -14.15 13.56 -1.08
N GLN A 138 -12.95 13.98 -0.65
CA GLN A 138 -12.08 13.13 0.16
C GLN A 138 -12.73 12.78 1.50
N TRP A 139 -13.36 13.76 2.17
CA TRP A 139 -14.12 13.54 3.41
C TRP A 139 -15.25 12.52 3.21
N ARG A 140 -15.93 12.52 2.09
CA ARG A 140 -16.99 11.53 1.79
C ARG A 140 -16.45 10.12 1.53
N LYS A 141 -15.23 10.01 1.02
CA LYS A 141 -14.60 8.73 0.66
C LYS A 141 -13.98 8.00 1.86
N VAL A 142 -13.60 8.70 2.94
CA VAL A 142 -12.89 8.09 4.06
C VAL A 142 -13.82 7.38 5.04
N LYS A 143 -13.33 6.30 5.68
CA LYS A 143 -13.92 5.77 6.90
C LYS A 143 -13.61 6.71 8.08
N ARG A 144 -14.63 7.14 8.79
CA ARG A 144 -14.45 8.00 9.96
C ARG A 144 -13.70 7.29 11.08
N VAL A 145 -12.78 8.01 11.71
CA VAL A 145 -11.94 7.50 12.80
C VAL A 145 -12.00 8.48 13.96
N ARG A 146 -12.16 7.97 15.18
CA ARG A 146 -12.05 8.81 16.37
C ARG A 146 -10.59 9.26 16.54
N TYR A 147 -10.37 10.44 17.10
CA TYR A 147 -9.01 10.95 17.30
C TYR A 147 -8.11 9.97 18.08
N ARG A 148 -8.64 9.35 19.13
CA ARG A 148 -7.89 8.35 19.93
C ARG A 148 -7.48 7.09 19.14
N ASP A 149 -8.19 6.78 18.07
CA ASP A 149 -7.94 5.60 17.21
C ASP A 149 -7.16 5.98 15.95
N SER A 150 -6.74 7.25 15.85
CA SER A 150 -6.01 7.74 14.68
C SER A 150 -4.61 7.16 14.58
N GLN A 151 -4.18 6.94 13.36
CA GLN A 151 -2.86 6.39 13.05
C GLN A 151 -2.14 7.28 12.04
N PRO A 152 -0.81 7.38 12.08
CA PRO A 152 -0.05 8.10 11.08
C PRO A 152 -0.46 7.66 9.65
N GLY A 153 -0.66 8.63 8.77
CA GLY A 153 -1.19 8.42 7.43
C GLY A 153 -2.72 8.62 7.33
N ASP A 154 -3.48 8.73 8.42
CA ASP A 154 -4.89 9.12 8.33
C ASP A 154 -5.02 10.59 7.89
N LEU A 155 -6.17 10.95 7.31
CA LEU A 155 -6.47 12.32 6.91
C LEU A 155 -7.17 13.07 8.03
N VAL A 156 -6.81 14.35 8.20
CA VAL A 156 -7.42 15.26 9.17
C VAL A 156 -8.20 16.31 8.40
N PHE A 157 -9.47 16.51 8.75
CA PHE A 157 -10.37 17.40 8.04
C PHE A 157 -10.86 18.54 8.91
N TYR A 158 -11.09 19.68 8.28
CA TYR A 158 -11.51 20.91 8.94
C TYR A 158 -12.68 21.55 8.20
N PHE A 159 -13.44 22.37 8.93
CA PHE A 159 -14.69 23.01 8.55
C PHE A 159 -15.82 22.00 8.28
N ARG A 160 -17.04 22.48 8.36
CA ARG A 160 -18.24 21.66 8.26
C ARG A 160 -18.18 20.72 7.04
N GLY A 161 -18.27 19.42 7.30
CA GLY A 161 -18.20 18.40 6.26
C GLY A 161 -16.82 18.21 5.65
N GLY A 162 -15.72 18.65 6.30
CA GLY A 162 -14.37 18.56 5.76
C GLY A 162 -14.14 19.44 4.52
N ALA A 163 -14.96 20.47 4.35
CA ALA A 163 -15.16 21.13 3.06
C ALA A 163 -13.97 21.99 2.60
N HIS A 164 -13.20 22.57 3.52
CA HIS A 164 -12.26 23.62 3.13
C HIS A 164 -10.80 23.35 3.45
N HIS A 165 -10.51 22.34 4.25
CA HIS A 165 -9.11 22.02 4.54
C HIS A 165 -8.90 20.57 4.94
N VAL A 166 -7.76 20.02 4.53
CA VAL A 166 -7.33 18.65 4.83
C VAL A 166 -5.81 18.59 5.00
N GLY A 167 -5.37 17.73 5.91
CA GLY A 167 -3.95 17.42 6.11
C GLY A 167 -3.74 15.92 6.31
N ILE A 168 -2.47 15.50 6.37
CA ILE A 168 -2.07 14.12 6.63
C ILE A 168 -1.53 14.03 8.07
N TYR A 169 -2.16 13.21 8.90
CA TYR A 169 -1.72 12.95 10.26
C TYR A 169 -0.37 12.23 10.27
N ILE A 170 0.56 12.69 11.05
CA ILE A 170 1.92 12.14 11.15
C ILE A 170 2.27 11.61 12.55
N GLY A 171 1.27 11.50 13.43
CA GLY A 171 1.46 11.12 14.84
C GLY A 171 1.65 12.31 15.77
N ASN A 172 1.57 12.05 17.07
CA ASN A 172 1.85 13.02 18.15
C ASN A 172 1.08 14.35 18.02
N GLY A 173 -0.20 14.28 17.64
CA GLY A 173 -1.04 15.47 17.48
C GLY A 173 -0.62 16.42 16.37
N LYS A 174 0.18 15.96 15.38
CA LYS A 174 0.71 16.77 14.29
C LYS A 174 0.24 16.26 12.92
N MET A 175 0.15 17.19 11.98
CA MET A 175 -0.15 16.88 10.57
C MET A 175 0.80 17.63 9.64
N VAL A 176 0.97 17.10 8.42
CA VAL A 176 1.51 17.87 7.28
C VAL A 176 0.34 18.39 6.46
N ASN A 177 0.34 19.67 6.14
CA ASN A 177 -0.71 20.32 5.38
C ASN A 177 -0.18 21.50 4.56
N ALA A 178 -0.80 21.78 3.40
CA ALA A 178 -0.59 22.99 2.64
C ALA A 178 -1.55 24.08 3.16
N VAL A 179 -0.98 25.07 3.86
CA VAL A 179 -1.78 26.00 4.69
C VAL A 179 -2.39 27.13 3.88
N ASN A 180 -1.55 27.99 3.30
CA ASN A 180 -1.92 29.16 2.50
C ASN A 180 -0.69 29.69 1.74
N PRO A 181 -0.85 30.70 0.86
CA PRO A 181 0.27 31.22 0.05
C PRO A 181 1.46 31.72 0.85
N SER A 182 1.25 32.33 2.02
CA SER A 182 2.34 32.85 2.86
C SER A 182 3.09 31.77 3.63
N LYS A 183 2.47 30.63 3.90
CA LYS A 183 3.03 29.58 4.77
C LYS A 183 3.47 28.32 4.03
N GLY A 184 2.92 28.04 2.85
CA GLY A 184 3.24 26.84 2.07
C GLY A 184 2.83 25.54 2.78
N VAL A 185 3.59 24.48 2.48
CA VAL A 185 3.44 23.16 3.12
C VAL A 185 4.26 23.11 4.40
N ARG A 186 3.63 22.75 5.52
CA ARG A 186 4.29 22.69 6.82
C ARG A 186 3.72 21.63 7.76
N ILE A 187 4.45 21.37 8.84
CA ILE A 187 3.94 20.62 9.98
C ILE A 187 3.18 21.57 10.89
N SER A 188 1.94 21.22 11.22
CA SER A 188 1.07 21.98 12.11
C SER A 188 0.50 21.06 13.20
N PRO A 189 0.19 21.58 14.41
CA PRO A 189 -0.60 20.83 15.38
C PRO A 189 -2.03 20.65 14.84
N ILE A 190 -2.68 19.53 15.17
CA ILE A 190 -4.07 19.28 14.79
C ILE A 190 -5.02 20.22 15.57
N THR A 191 -4.71 20.47 16.82
CA THR A 191 -5.50 21.25 17.76
C THR A 191 -4.75 22.51 18.19
N GLY A 192 -4.45 23.40 17.27
CA GLY A 192 -4.02 24.78 17.59
C GLY A 192 -5.23 25.69 17.72
N SER A 193 -5.06 26.91 18.22
CA SER A 193 -6.16 27.86 18.48
C SER A 193 -7.12 28.08 17.29
N TRP A 194 -6.61 28.05 16.07
CA TRP A 194 -7.40 28.15 14.85
C TRP A 194 -7.96 26.80 14.40
N TYR A 195 -7.13 25.75 14.44
CA TYR A 195 -7.53 24.42 13.97
C TYR A 195 -8.57 23.75 14.87
N SER A 196 -8.52 23.97 16.20
CA SER A 196 -9.46 23.36 17.14
C SER A 196 -10.91 23.79 16.88
N ARG A 197 -11.14 25.05 16.50
CA ARG A 197 -12.49 25.58 16.21
C ARG A 197 -13.07 25.05 14.89
N ALA A 198 -12.21 24.69 13.96
CA ALA A 198 -12.58 24.22 12.63
C ALA A 198 -12.53 22.70 12.46
N TYR A 199 -12.08 21.97 13.47
CA TYR A 199 -11.89 20.53 13.41
C TYR A 199 -13.18 19.77 13.12
N SER A 200 -13.22 18.98 12.04
CA SER A 200 -14.36 18.15 11.63
C SER A 200 -14.19 16.69 11.97
N GLY A 201 -12.96 16.22 12.02
CA GLY A 201 -12.68 14.82 12.33
C GLY A 201 -11.54 14.23 11.50
N MET A 202 -11.34 12.94 11.68
CA MET A 202 -10.33 12.15 10.98
C MET A 202 -10.95 11.09 10.11
N GLY A 203 -10.22 10.71 9.08
CA GLY A 203 -10.66 9.67 8.18
C GLY A 203 -9.51 8.79 7.70
N ARG A 204 -9.83 7.51 7.53
CA ARG A 204 -8.90 6.47 7.14
C ARG A 204 -9.20 5.96 5.75
N ILE A 205 -8.18 5.91 4.90
CA ILE A 205 -8.23 5.30 3.57
C ILE A 205 -7.69 3.87 3.62
N ILE A 206 -6.53 3.66 4.26
CA ILE A 206 -5.85 2.36 4.29
C ILE A 206 -6.32 1.59 5.50
N GLN A 207 -6.96 0.45 5.23
CA GLN A 207 -7.42 -0.48 6.25
C GLN A 207 -6.76 -1.84 6.02
N PRO A 208 -6.50 -2.62 7.10
CA PRO A 208 -6.18 -4.04 6.91
C PRO A 208 -7.38 -4.71 6.24
N ALA A 209 -7.09 -5.49 5.21
CA ALA A 209 -8.07 -6.33 4.53
C ALA A 209 -8.46 -7.53 5.41
#